data_eceb8a545b6e2714ec878e658314723a
#
_entry.id   eceb8a545b6e2714ec878e658314723a
#
_cell.length_a   1.000
_cell.length_b   1.000
_cell.length_c   1.000
_cell.angle_alpha   90.00
_cell.angle_beta   90.00
_cell.angle_gamma   90.00
#
_symmetry.space_group_name_H-M   'P 1'
#
loop_
_entity.id
_entity.type
_entity.pdbx_description
1 polymer ?
#
loop_
_entity_poly.entity_id
_entity_poly.type
_entity_poly.pdbx_seq_one_letter_code
_entity_poly.pdbx_strand_id
1 'polypeptide(L)'
;MRFSVELVPKEPFWRMRVYAATAEGLGYSAVWLSEHFFNRSSVVASTYLALRTRTISIGLGVLNPYAFNPITMAQFVASLTELAPGRVMLSIGAGDPIALSAMGYEQREPLKKVEEAVKTVKILLTGETTSGGARLDFRPRGPVPVYVAAQGRRMLELAGRIGDGVLVNSANLPFLEESLKVVRQSASSSGRQRVDVEVEVLTSVHEDRSKAVKTVKPYAAVVLLGMPESWKERLGVGEELIARLREAVVRGEWLRIHELMPDDLALSLSLAGSGAEVAKSISELPLELMDGLVFGGPLGPYPRRAISELMRALSELFGKGPRV
;
A
#
# COMPACT_ATOMS: atom_id res chain seq x y z
N MET A 1 -2.20 4.87 -17.05
CA MET A 1 -2.11 4.72 -15.58
C MET A 1 -2.77 3.41 -15.17
N ARG A 2 -2.20 2.66 -14.23
CA ARG A 2 -2.77 1.43 -13.70
C ARG A 2 -3.67 1.74 -12.49
N PHE A 3 -4.70 0.90 -12.30
CA PHE A 3 -5.53 0.93 -11.10
C PHE A 3 -5.44 -0.41 -10.38
N SER A 4 -5.19 -0.38 -9.10
CA SER A 4 -5.04 -1.55 -8.24
C SER A 4 -5.89 -1.39 -6.98
N VAL A 5 -6.14 -2.47 -6.26
CA VAL A 5 -6.84 -2.43 -4.97
C VAL A 5 -5.97 -3.05 -3.88
N GLU A 6 -6.04 -2.50 -2.68
CA GLU A 6 -5.51 -3.14 -1.50
C GLU A 6 -6.61 -3.94 -0.80
N LEU A 7 -6.31 -5.14 -0.41
CA LEU A 7 -7.16 -5.97 0.43
C LEU A 7 -6.46 -6.28 1.75
N VAL A 8 -6.99 -5.71 2.82
CA VAL A 8 -6.54 -6.03 4.18
C VAL A 8 -7.12 -7.39 4.58
N PRO A 9 -6.32 -8.38 5.03
CA PRO A 9 -6.81 -9.72 5.38
C PRO A 9 -7.65 -9.78 6.67
N LYS A 10 -8.56 -8.84 6.85
CA LYS A 10 -9.57 -8.83 7.94
C LYS A 10 -10.70 -9.80 7.68
N GLU A 11 -11.08 -9.92 6.43
CA GLU A 11 -12.20 -10.75 5.99
C GLU A 11 -11.77 -12.22 5.80
N PRO A 12 -12.70 -13.17 5.88
CA PRO A 12 -12.42 -14.55 5.50
C PRO A 12 -11.91 -14.65 4.05
N PHE A 13 -11.01 -15.57 3.77
CA PHE A 13 -10.36 -15.68 2.46
C PHE A 13 -11.35 -15.88 1.30
N TRP A 14 -12.48 -16.54 1.53
CA TRP A 14 -13.51 -16.69 0.49
C TRP A 14 -14.12 -15.35 0.06
N ARG A 15 -14.26 -14.36 0.97
CA ARG A 15 -14.68 -12.99 0.63
C ARG A 15 -13.59 -12.25 -0.14
N MET A 16 -12.34 -12.37 0.32
CA MET A 16 -11.20 -11.78 -0.39
C MET A 16 -11.10 -12.31 -1.83
N ARG A 17 -11.36 -13.61 -2.03
CA ARG A 17 -11.48 -14.18 -3.38
C ARG A 17 -12.56 -13.49 -4.21
N VAL A 18 -13.73 -13.23 -3.64
CA VAL A 18 -14.81 -12.53 -4.36
C VAL A 18 -14.36 -11.13 -4.76
N TYR A 19 -13.67 -10.40 -3.88
CA TYR A 19 -13.15 -9.07 -4.19
C TYR A 19 -12.07 -9.11 -5.27
N ALA A 20 -11.11 -10.02 -5.14
CA ALA A 20 -10.04 -10.19 -6.14
C ALA A 20 -10.58 -10.61 -7.51
N ALA A 21 -11.54 -11.55 -7.56
CA ALA A 21 -12.18 -11.95 -8.81
C ALA A 21 -13.01 -10.82 -9.43
N THR A 22 -13.65 -9.98 -8.60
CA THR A 22 -14.36 -8.78 -9.09
C THR A 22 -13.36 -7.78 -9.68
N ALA A 23 -12.23 -7.51 -9.01
CA ALA A 23 -11.18 -6.64 -9.49
C ALA A 23 -10.57 -7.17 -10.80
N GLU A 24 -10.24 -8.46 -10.85
CA GLU A 24 -9.72 -9.13 -12.05
C GLU A 24 -10.66 -8.99 -13.25
N GLY A 25 -11.95 -9.31 -13.04
CA GLY A 25 -12.97 -9.24 -14.09
C GLY A 25 -13.26 -7.82 -14.59
N LEU A 26 -12.91 -6.81 -13.82
CA LEU A 26 -13.05 -5.39 -14.18
C LEU A 26 -11.76 -4.77 -14.74
N GLY A 27 -10.66 -5.55 -14.86
CA GLY A 27 -9.41 -5.09 -15.43
C GLY A 27 -8.52 -4.26 -14.48
N TYR A 28 -8.67 -4.43 -13.17
CA TYR A 28 -7.66 -3.92 -12.24
C TYR A 28 -6.32 -4.63 -12.46
N SER A 29 -5.23 -3.89 -12.30
CA SER A 29 -3.88 -4.38 -12.58
C SER A 29 -3.34 -5.30 -11.49
N ALA A 30 -3.63 -4.99 -10.23
CA ALA A 30 -3.14 -5.76 -9.10
C ALA A 30 -4.10 -5.76 -7.90
N VAL A 31 -3.92 -6.78 -7.08
CA VAL A 31 -4.40 -6.82 -5.69
C VAL A 31 -3.18 -6.79 -4.77
N TRP A 32 -3.04 -5.75 -3.97
CA TRP A 32 -2.07 -5.67 -2.89
C TRP A 32 -2.64 -6.27 -1.61
N LEU A 33 -1.84 -7.02 -0.88
CA LEU A 33 -2.22 -7.67 0.38
C LEU A 33 -1.37 -7.13 1.51
N SER A 34 -1.94 -6.24 2.30
CA SER A 34 -1.24 -5.64 3.44
C SER A 34 -1.03 -6.62 4.59
N GLU A 35 0.13 -6.51 5.25
CA GLU A 35 0.47 -7.32 6.40
C GLU A 35 0.29 -6.54 7.71
N HIS A 36 -0.56 -7.08 8.56
CA HIS A 36 -0.76 -6.57 9.92
C HIS A 36 -0.87 -7.76 10.87
N PHE A 37 -0.04 -7.80 11.89
CA PHE A 37 0.08 -8.93 12.83
C PHE A 37 -1.25 -9.35 13.49
N PHE A 38 -2.21 -8.44 13.59
CA PHE A 38 -3.53 -8.70 14.20
C PHE A 38 -4.59 -9.16 13.16
N ASN A 39 -4.24 -9.26 11.90
CA ASN A 39 -5.10 -9.80 10.85
C ASN A 39 -4.67 -11.23 10.47
N ARG A 40 -5.34 -11.82 9.47
CA ARG A 40 -4.86 -13.07 8.87
C ARG A 40 -3.60 -12.80 8.08
N SER A 41 -2.69 -13.78 8.03
CA SER A 41 -1.42 -13.67 7.30
C SER A 41 -1.62 -13.31 5.83
N SER A 42 -0.94 -12.26 5.37
CA SER A 42 -0.92 -11.84 3.96
C SER A 42 -0.24 -12.89 3.07
N VAL A 43 0.73 -13.65 3.60
CA VAL A 43 1.39 -14.75 2.88
C VAL A 43 0.40 -15.86 2.57
N VAL A 44 -0.44 -16.25 3.53
CA VAL A 44 -1.47 -17.27 3.30
C VAL A 44 -2.56 -16.74 2.37
N ALA A 45 -2.95 -15.47 2.53
CA ALA A 45 -3.93 -14.82 1.66
C ALA A 45 -3.43 -14.74 0.22
N SER A 46 -2.17 -14.33 -0.02
CA SER A 46 -1.57 -14.25 -1.35
C SER A 46 -1.50 -15.62 -2.03
N THR A 47 -1.11 -16.65 -1.30
CA THR A 47 -1.11 -18.04 -1.80
C THR A 47 -2.51 -18.47 -2.21
N TYR A 48 -3.52 -18.20 -1.37
CA TYR A 48 -4.90 -18.54 -1.68
C TYR A 48 -5.40 -17.80 -2.93
N LEU A 49 -5.10 -16.50 -3.08
CA LEU A 49 -5.52 -15.72 -4.24
C LEU A 49 -4.74 -16.10 -5.51
N ALA A 50 -3.46 -16.46 -5.40
CA ALA A 50 -2.66 -16.95 -6.53
C ALA A 50 -3.32 -18.17 -7.21
N LEU A 51 -3.87 -19.07 -6.41
CA LEU A 51 -4.58 -20.26 -6.89
C LEU A 51 -6.01 -19.95 -7.42
N ARG A 52 -6.55 -18.78 -7.18
CA ARG A 52 -7.96 -18.42 -7.46
C ARG A 52 -8.13 -17.29 -8.47
N THR A 53 -7.04 -16.69 -8.91
CA THR A 53 -6.99 -15.66 -9.94
C THR A 53 -6.11 -16.12 -11.11
N ARG A 54 -6.22 -15.49 -12.29
CA ARG A 54 -5.54 -15.95 -13.51
C ARG A 54 -4.62 -14.88 -14.10
N THR A 55 -5.01 -13.63 -14.07
CA THR A 55 -4.36 -12.53 -14.78
C THR A 55 -3.92 -11.39 -13.88
N ILE A 56 -4.69 -11.08 -12.82
CA ILE A 56 -4.38 -9.98 -11.92
C ILE A 56 -3.08 -10.23 -11.16
N SER A 57 -2.25 -9.22 -11.03
CA SER A 57 -1.02 -9.29 -10.24
C SER A 57 -1.32 -9.35 -8.75
N ILE A 58 -0.44 -10.00 -8.00
CA ILE A 58 -0.54 -10.18 -6.56
C ILE A 58 0.65 -9.50 -5.90
N GLY A 59 0.40 -8.39 -5.26
CA GLY A 59 1.38 -7.66 -4.45
C GLY A 59 1.32 -8.14 -3.00
N LEU A 60 2.44 -8.58 -2.47
CA LEU A 60 2.59 -8.95 -1.06
C LEU A 60 3.30 -7.83 -0.31
N GLY A 61 2.66 -7.31 0.71
CA GLY A 61 3.28 -6.28 1.56
C GLY A 61 2.33 -5.10 1.85
N VAL A 62 2.76 -4.24 2.74
CA VAL A 62 4.19 -3.96 3.05
C VAL A 62 4.71 -4.95 4.09
N LEU A 63 5.79 -5.67 3.77
CA LEU A 63 6.53 -6.45 4.74
C LEU A 63 7.67 -5.60 5.34
N ASN A 64 7.93 -5.77 6.63
CA ASN A 64 8.99 -5.03 7.31
C ASN A 64 10.13 -5.96 7.75
N PRO A 65 11.40 -5.51 7.70
CA PRO A 65 12.57 -6.35 7.99
C PRO A 65 12.82 -6.60 9.48
N TYR A 66 11.95 -6.12 10.37
CA TYR A 66 12.00 -6.41 11.80
C TYR A 66 11.24 -7.69 12.13
N ALA A 67 10.05 -7.87 11.55
CA ALA A 67 9.22 -9.05 11.75
C ALA A 67 9.48 -10.16 10.73
N PHE A 68 9.97 -9.80 9.53
CA PHE A 68 10.23 -10.74 8.45
C PHE A 68 11.70 -10.72 8.06
N ASN A 69 12.38 -11.87 8.15
CA ASN A 69 13.74 -12.00 7.65
C ASN A 69 13.76 -11.83 6.11
N PRO A 70 14.68 -11.03 5.55
CA PRO A 70 14.77 -10.80 4.10
C PRO A 70 14.93 -12.09 3.26
N ILE A 71 15.65 -13.10 3.79
CA ILE A 71 15.79 -14.40 3.12
C ILE A 71 14.42 -15.09 3.03
N THR A 72 13.64 -15.04 4.11
CA THR A 72 12.29 -15.62 4.14
C THR A 72 11.34 -14.84 3.22
N MET A 73 11.46 -13.51 3.12
CA MET A 73 10.69 -12.72 2.15
C MET A 73 10.99 -13.18 0.72
N ALA A 74 12.26 -13.33 0.36
CA ALA A 74 12.67 -13.83 -0.97
C ALA A 74 12.12 -15.23 -1.23
N GLN A 75 12.24 -16.14 -0.26
CA GLN A 75 11.70 -17.49 -0.33
C GLN A 75 10.19 -17.49 -0.58
N PHE A 76 9.42 -16.67 0.14
CA PHE A 76 7.97 -16.58 -0.01
C PHE A 76 7.58 -16.18 -1.43
N VAL A 77 8.13 -15.07 -1.92
CA VAL A 77 7.71 -14.54 -3.23
C VAL A 77 8.24 -15.41 -4.37
N ALA A 78 9.44 -15.98 -4.26
CA ALA A 78 9.95 -16.92 -5.24
C ALA A 78 9.07 -18.18 -5.33
N SER A 79 8.65 -18.74 -4.19
CA SER A 79 7.72 -19.88 -4.15
C SER A 79 6.35 -19.51 -4.71
N LEU A 80 5.86 -18.30 -4.41
CA LEU A 80 4.56 -17.85 -4.90
C LEU A 80 4.52 -17.73 -6.43
N THR A 81 5.67 -17.48 -7.09
CA THR A 81 5.75 -17.44 -8.56
C THR A 81 5.44 -18.78 -9.21
N GLU A 82 5.56 -19.91 -8.51
CA GLU A 82 5.15 -21.20 -9.05
C GLU A 82 3.64 -21.31 -9.24
N LEU A 83 2.88 -20.61 -8.39
CA LEU A 83 1.42 -20.57 -8.44
C LEU A 83 0.90 -19.41 -9.32
N ALA A 84 1.68 -18.34 -9.44
CA ALA A 84 1.32 -17.15 -10.18
C ALA A 84 2.52 -16.60 -11.00
N PRO A 85 2.98 -17.33 -12.05
CA PRO A 85 4.15 -16.92 -12.84
C PRO A 85 3.99 -15.52 -13.43
N GLY A 86 4.99 -14.64 -13.19
CA GLY A 86 5.02 -13.28 -13.72
C GLY A 86 3.99 -12.32 -13.12
N ARG A 87 3.23 -12.74 -12.10
CA ARG A 87 2.17 -11.93 -11.46
C ARG A 87 2.47 -11.55 -10.00
N VAL A 88 3.66 -11.86 -9.49
CA VAL A 88 4.02 -11.63 -8.08
C VAL A 88 4.83 -10.37 -7.96
N MET A 89 4.50 -9.54 -6.99
CA MET A 89 5.23 -8.33 -6.60
C MET A 89 5.44 -8.33 -5.08
N LEU A 90 6.52 -7.73 -4.61
CA LEU A 90 6.82 -7.58 -3.19
C LEU A 90 6.97 -6.09 -2.84
N SER A 91 6.40 -5.67 -1.73
CA SER A 91 6.68 -4.35 -1.14
C SER A 91 7.35 -4.49 0.22
N ILE A 92 8.48 -3.79 0.40
CA ILE A 92 9.27 -3.75 1.65
C ILE A 92 9.26 -2.31 2.19
N GLY A 93 9.00 -2.17 3.48
CA GLY A 93 8.99 -0.87 4.15
C GLY A 93 9.43 -0.95 5.60
N ALA A 94 9.50 0.19 6.27
CA ALA A 94 10.01 0.27 7.65
C ALA A 94 9.07 -0.35 8.71
N GLY A 95 7.81 -0.56 8.37
CA GLY A 95 6.77 -0.95 9.32
C GLY A 95 6.26 0.24 10.15
N ASP A 96 5.11 0.05 10.78
CA ASP A 96 4.51 1.02 11.69
C ASP A 96 5.13 0.88 13.09
N PRO A 97 5.64 1.96 13.72
CA PRO A 97 6.30 1.89 15.03
C PRO A 97 5.39 1.38 16.15
N ILE A 98 4.08 1.70 16.10
CA ILE A 98 3.11 1.25 17.12
C ILE A 98 2.90 -0.26 16.99
N ALA A 99 2.71 -0.74 15.75
CA ALA A 99 2.55 -2.16 15.49
C ALA A 99 3.82 -2.96 15.85
N LEU A 100 5.00 -2.46 15.49
CA LEU A 100 6.27 -3.08 15.85
C LEU A 100 6.47 -3.17 17.37
N SER A 101 6.18 -2.10 18.10
CA SER A 101 6.24 -2.08 19.56
C SER A 101 5.30 -3.09 20.20
N ALA A 102 4.07 -3.23 19.68
CA ALA A 102 3.12 -4.23 20.16
C ALA A 102 3.60 -5.68 19.90
N MET A 103 4.45 -5.90 18.89
CA MET A 103 5.11 -7.19 18.61
C MET A 103 6.42 -7.40 19.39
N GLY A 104 6.84 -6.43 20.20
CA GLY A 104 8.10 -6.48 20.95
C GLY A 104 9.34 -6.08 20.16
N TYR A 105 9.17 -5.46 18.97
CA TYR A 105 10.27 -4.96 18.16
C TYR A 105 10.51 -3.47 18.37
N GLU A 106 11.77 -3.07 18.40
CA GLU A 106 12.18 -1.66 18.36
C GLU A 106 12.59 -1.28 16.94
N GLN A 107 12.02 -0.19 16.41
CA GLN A 107 12.35 0.31 15.08
C GLN A 107 13.68 1.09 15.10
N ARG A 108 14.79 0.38 14.98
CA ARG A 108 16.13 0.97 14.92
C ARG A 108 16.63 1.04 13.48
N GLU A 109 17.25 2.14 13.07
CA GLU A 109 17.89 2.37 11.78
C GLU A 109 17.00 1.98 10.57
N PRO A 110 15.74 2.48 10.45
CA PRO A 110 14.78 1.98 9.48
C PRO A 110 15.25 2.10 8.02
N LEU A 111 15.98 3.15 7.66
CA LEU A 111 16.53 3.32 6.31
C LEU A 111 17.52 2.21 5.96
N LYS A 112 18.48 1.95 6.86
CA LYS A 112 19.51 0.91 6.68
C LYS A 112 18.87 -0.48 6.61
N LYS A 113 17.92 -0.76 7.52
CA LYS A 113 17.21 -2.05 7.55
C LYS A 113 16.44 -2.33 6.26
N VAL A 114 15.74 -1.33 5.74
CA VAL A 114 15.02 -1.48 4.46
C VAL A 114 16.00 -1.64 3.30
N GLU A 115 17.08 -0.85 3.26
CA GLU A 115 18.10 -0.94 2.21
C GLU A 115 18.74 -2.33 2.17
N GLU A 116 19.18 -2.85 3.32
CA GLU A 116 19.76 -4.18 3.45
C GLU A 116 18.76 -5.28 3.04
N ALA A 117 17.51 -5.15 3.43
CA ALA A 117 16.46 -6.11 3.08
C ALA A 117 16.20 -6.16 1.58
N VAL A 118 16.05 -4.99 0.94
CA VAL A 118 15.84 -4.90 -0.51
C VAL A 118 17.02 -5.49 -1.28
N LYS A 119 18.27 -5.16 -0.89
CA LYS A 119 19.47 -5.72 -1.51
C LYS A 119 19.53 -7.24 -1.37
N THR A 120 19.30 -7.76 -0.17
CA THR A 120 19.30 -9.20 0.10
C THR A 120 18.25 -9.92 -0.73
N VAL A 121 17.01 -9.42 -0.74
CA VAL A 121 15.92 -10.02 -1.51
C VAL A 121 16.27 -10.05 -3.00
N LYS A 122 16.74 -8.93 -3.56
CA LYS A 122 17.09 -8.85 -4.99
C LYS A 122 18.19 -9.83 -5.36
N ILE A 123 19.27 -9.94 -4.58
CA ILE A 123 20.35 -10.92 -4.78
C ILE A 123 19.78 -12.35 -4.84
N LEU A 124 18.93 -12.71 -3.88
CA LEU A 124 18.36 -14.05 -3.83
C LEU A 124 17.42 -14.35 -5.00
N LEU A 125 16.63 -13.37 -5.43
CA LEU A 125 15.71 -13.53 -6.56
C LEU A 125 16.41 -13.65 -7.92
N THR A 126 17.66 -13.15 -8.06
CA THR A 126 18.50 -13.42 -9.24
C THR A 126 19.15 -14.79 -9.22
N GLY A 127 19.06 -15.52 -8.10
CA GLY A 127 19.70 -16.80 -7.88
C GLY A 127 21.18 -16.71 -7.48
N GLU A 128 21.61 -15.52 -7.08
CA GLU A 128 22.95 -15.29 -6.54
C GLU A 128 23.01 -15.64 -5.05
N THR A 129 24.24 -15.73 -4.53
CA THR A 129 24.51 -15.99 -3.11
C THR A 129 24.81 -14.67 -2.40
N THR A 130 24.19 -14.44 -1.26
CA THR A 130 24.50 -13.29 -0.42
C THR A 130 25.91 -13.37 0.18
N SER A 131 26.46 -12.26 0.63
CA SER A 131 27.76 -12.24 1.33
C SER A 131 27.81 -13.13 2.58
N GLY A 132 26.66 -13.39 3.19
CA GLY A 132 26.52 -14.33 4.31
C GLY A 132 26.34 -15.81 3.91
N GLY A 133 26.45 -16.13 2.62
CA GLY A 133 26.35 -17.51 2.11
C GLY A 133 24.90 -18.01 1.87
N ALA A 134 23.88 -17.19 2.07
CA ALA A 134 22.50 -17.59 1.81
C ALA A 134 22.20 -17.58 0.30
N ARG A 135 21.48 -18.60 -0.18
CA ARG A 135 20.96 -18.69 -1.53
C ARG A 135 19.64 -19.46 -1.54
N LEU A 136 18.87 -19.31 -2.61
CA LEU A 136 17.73 -20.19 -2.88
C LEU A 136 18.18 -21.31 -3.82
N ASP A 137 17.80 -22.56 -3.51
CA ASP A 137 18.10 -23.72 -4.35
C ASP A 137 17.14 -23.86 -5.56
N PHE A 138 16.28 -22.90 -5.76
CA PHE A 138 15.35 -22.79 -6.88
C PHE A 138 15.25 -21.34 -7.35
N ARG A 139 14.73 -21.11 -8.54
CA ARG A 139 14.56 -19.77 -9.11
C ARG A 139 13.09 -19.41 -9.24
N PRO A 140 12.72 -18.11 -9.10
CA PRO A 140 11.37 -17.68 -9.37
C PRO A 140 10.98 -17.91 -10.84
N ARG A 141 9.72 -18.23 -11.08
CA ARG A 141 9.14 -18.37 -12.43
C ARG A 141 8.71 -16.99 -12.97
N GLY A 142 9.68 -16.20 -13.37
CA GLY A 142 9.51 -14.85 -13.88
C GLY A 142 9.99 -13.79 -12.89
N PRO A 143 9.99 -12.52 -13.32
CA PRO A 143 10.46 -11.42 -12.50
C PRO A 143 9.52 -11.18 -11.30
N VAL A 144 10.12 -10.83 -10.17
CA VAL A 144 9.41 -10.37 -8.98
C VAL A 144 9.89 -8.94 -8.69
N PRO A 145 9.17 -7.90 -9.15
CA PRO A 145 9.52 -6.53 -8.84
C PRO A 145 9.47 -6.28 -7.32
N VAL A 146 10.52 -5.66 -6.78
CA VAL A 146 10.63 -5.29 -5.38
C VAL A 146 10.38 -3.80 -5.22
N TYR A 147 9.21 -3.46 -4.71
CA TYR A 147 8.82 -2.10 -4.39
C TYR A 147 9.33 -1.72 -3.01
N VAL A 148 9.70 -0.45 -2.84
CA VAL A 148 9.98 0.11 -1.53
C VAL A 148 8.79 0.97 -1.11
N ALA A 149 8.17 0.62 0.01
CA ALA A 149 7.10 1.41 0.59
C ALA A 149 7.69 2.60 1.36
N ALA A 150 7.23 3.80 1.06
CA ALA A 150 7.79 5.01 1.58
C ALA A 150 6.73 6.10 1.83
N GLN A 151 6.92 6.90 2.87
CA GLN A 151 6.09 8.03 3.25
C GLN A 151 6.93 9.28 3.52
N GLY A 152 7.90 9.19 4.43
CA GLY A 152 8.78 10.29 4.78
C GLY A 152 9.87 10.53 3.74
N ARG A 153 10.34 11.78 3.60
CA ARG A 153 11.29 12.25 2.59
C ARG A 153 12.51 11.33 2.42
N ARG A 154 13.21 10.99 3.51
CA ARG A 154 14.42 10.14 3.45
C ARG A 154 14.15 8.73 2.92
N MET A 155 12.99 8.15 3.24
CA MET A 155 12.58 6.85 2.73
C MET A 155 12.16 6.95 1.26
N LEU A 156 11.48 8.02 0.84
CA LEU A 156 11.16 8.30 -0.57
C LEU A 156 12.44 8.45 -1.42
N GLU A 157 13.45 9.15 -0.90
CA GLU A 157 14.76 9.27 -1.55
C GLU A 157 15.45 7.89 -1.69
N LEU A 158 15.44 7.08 -0.63
CA LEU A 158 15.97 5.71 -0.67
C LEU A 158 15.20 4.86 -1.68
N ALA A 159 13.89 4.90 -1.63
CA ALA A 159 13.01 4.13 -2.50
C ALA A 159 13.27 4.41 -3.99
N GLY A 160 13.41 5.69 -4.36
CA GLY A 160 13.76 6.09 -5.74
C GLY A 160 15.11 5.56 -6.20
N ARG A 161 16.07 5.40 -5.29
CA ARG A 161 17.40 4.88 -5.61
C ARG A 161 17.47 3.37 -5.81
N ILE A 162 16.75 2.58 -4.96
CA ILE A 162 17.00 1.13 -4.87
C ILE A 162 15.82 0.24 -5.28
N GLY A 163 14.57 0.73 -5.22
CA GLY A 163 13.37 -0.05 -5.55
C GLY A 163 13.27 -0.36 -7.06
N ASP A 164 12.69 -1.47 -7.47
CA ASP A 164 12.23 -1.65 -8.85
C ASP A 164 10.99 -0.77 -9.09
N GLY A 165 10.20 -0.60 -8.04
CA GLY A 165 9.15 0.39 -7.90
C GLY A 165 9.17 1.08 -6.55
N VAL A 166 8.37 2.12 -6.42
CA VAL A 166 8.06 2.80 -5.17
C VAL A 166 6.56 2.72 -4.93
N LEU A 167 6.20 2.25 -3.75
CA LEU A 167 4.83 2.36 -3.26
C LEU A 167 4.79 3.56 -2.29
N VAL A 168 4.21 4.68 -2.72
CA VAL A 168 3.92 5.80 -1.81
C VAL A 168 2.74 5.37 -0.95
N ASN A 169 3.09 4.80 0.19
CA ASN A 169 2.16 4.09 1.06
C ASN A 169 1.35 5.07 1.90
N SER A 170 0.05 4.82 1.99
CA SER A 170 -0.89 5.67 2.71
C SER A 170 -0.65 7.15 2.38
N ALA A 171 -0.70 7.44 1.08
CA ALA A 171 -0.30 8.73 0.55
C ALA A 171 -1.06 9.88 1.21
N ASN A 172 -0.30 10.85 1.66
CA ASN A 172 -0.85 12.08 2.22
C ASN A 172 -1.18 13.02 1.07
N LEU A 173 -2.43 13.05 0.64
CA LEU A 173 -2.89 13.81 -0.53
C LEU A 173 -2.41 15.26 -0.55
N PRO A 174 -2.44 16.02 0.58
CA PRO A 174 -1.94 17.40 0.61
C PRO A 174 -0.44 17.55 0.28
N PHE A 175 0.34 16.48 0.40
CA PHE A 175 1.80 16.46 0.16
C PHE A 175 2.22 15.49 -0.94
N LEU A 176 1.25 14.98 -1.71
CA LEU A 176 1.49 13.94 -2.70
C LEU A 176 2.45 14.40 -3.80
N GLU A 177 2.21 15.57 -4.38
CA GLU A 177 3.06 16.10 -5.44
C GLU A 177 4.51 16.31 -4.98
N GLU A 178 4.71 16.83 -3.76
CA GLU A 178 6.05 16.97 -3.15
C GLU A 178 6.73 15.61 -3.00
N SER A 179 6.01 14.61 -2.50
CA SER A 179 6.50 13.24 -2.33
C SER A 179 6.92 12.60 -3.66
N LEU A 180 6.10 12.75 -4.68
CA LEU A 180 6.37 12.20 -6.02
C LEU A 180 7.58 12.87 -6.68
N LYS A 181 7.72 14.19 -6.55
CA LYS A 181 8.90 14.92 -7.03
C LYS A 181 10.19 14.43 -6.36
N VAL A 182 10.16 14.16 -5.05
CA VAL A 182 11.32 13.60 -4.33
C VAL A 182 11.71 12.24 -4.90
N VAL A 183 10.76 11.34 -5.13
CA VAL A 183 11.02 10.01 -5.73
C VAL A 183 11.63 10.16 -7.12
N ARG A 184 11.02 10.95 -8.01
CA ARG A 184 11.47 11.13 -9.39
C ARG A 184 12.88 11.75 -9.45
N GLN A 185 13.13 12.77 -8.64
CA GLN A 185 14.45 13.42 -8.55
C GLN A 185 15.52 12.45 -8.02
N SER A 186 15.21 11.68 -6.99
CA SER A 186 16.16 10.72 -6.42
C SER A 186 16.51 9.60 -7.39
N ALA A 187 15.52 9.08 -8.13
CA ALA A 187 15.75 8.10 -9.19
C ALA A 187 16.68 8.66 -10.28
N SER A 188 16.36 9.84 -10.80
CA SER A 188 17.16 10.50 -11.83
C SER A 188 18.59 10.76 -11.37
N SER A 189 18.80 11.30 -10.16
CA SER A 189 20.12 11.55 -9.58
C SER A 189 20.97 10.29 -9.38
N SER A 190 20.32 9.12 -9.36
CA SER A 190 20.97 7.80 -9.26
C SER A 190 21.20 7.14 -10.63
N GLY A 191 21.06 7.90 -11.73
CA GLY A 191 21.23 7.40 -13.10
C GLY A 191 20.12 6.48 -13.60
N ARG A 192 18.99 6.43 -12.91
CA ARG A 192 17.85 5.59 -13.30
C ARG A 192 16.91 6.38 -14.23
N GLN A 193 16.70 5.88 -15.42
CA GLN A 193 15.82 6.54 -16.40
C GLN A 193 14.36 6.58 -15.93
N ARG A 194 13.90 5.51 -15.27
CA ARG A 194 12.53 5.40 -14.75
C ARG A 194 12.50 4.44 -13.58
N VAL A 195 11.72 4.79 -12.57
CA VAL A 195 11.25 3.90 -11.50
C VAL A 195 9.74 3.87 -11.56
N ASP A 196 9.16 2.71 -11.38
CA ASP A 196 7.70 2.57 -11.34
C ASP A 196 7.17 3.17 -10.03
N VAL A 197 6.13 4.01 -10.09
CA VAL A 197 5.58 4.69 -8.90
C VAL A 197 4.09 4.39 -8.78
N GLU A 198 3.75 3.62 -7.78
CA GLU A 198 2.37 3.40 -7.35
C GLU A 198 2.07 4.22 -6.10
N VAL A 199 0.89 4.80 -6.07
CA VAL A 199 0.39 5.63 -4.96
C VAL A 199 -0.77 4.92 -4.31
N GLU A 200 -0.65 4.57 -3.04
CA GLU A 200 -1.73 4.00 -2.26
C GLU A 200 -2.46 5.10 -1.49
N VAL A 201 -3.76 5.21 -1.69
CA VAL A 201 -4.61 6.21 -1.02
C VAL A 201 -5.78 5.54 -0.34
N LEU A 202 -6.04 5.92 0.90
CA LEU A 202 -7.26 5.52 1.60
C LEU A 202 -8.49 5.85 0.77
N THR A 203 -9.33 4.85 0.56
CA THR A 203 -10.49 4.99 -0.31
C THR A 203 -11.75 4.45 0.36
N SER A 204 -12.84 5.20 0.26
CA SER A 204 -14.14 4.76 0.75
C SER A 204 -15.26 5.22 -0.17
N VAL A 205 -15.93 4.27 -0.83
CA VAL A 205 -16.98 4.57 -1.81
C VAL A 205 -18.35 4.18 -1.30
N HIS A 206 -19.27 5.13 -1.33
CA HIS A 206 -20.68 4.93 -1.06
C HIS A 206 -21.49 6.11 -1.65
N GLU A 207 -22.69 5.85 -2.19
CA GLU A 207 -23.61 6.91 -2.70
C GLU A 207 -23.94 7.97 -1.65
N ASP A 208 -24.16 7.54 -0.41
CA ASP A 208 -24.29 8.40 0.75
C ASP A 208 -22.87 8.79 1.24
N ARG A 209 -22.46 10.03 0.95
CA ARG A 209 -21.15 10.58 1.33
C ARG A 209 -20.88 10.46 2.84
N SER A 210 -21.89 10.62 3.69
CA SER A 210 -21.69 10.54 5.15
C SER A 210 -21.26 9.13 5.59
N LYS A 211 -21.77 8.10 4.93
CA LYS A 211 -21.33 6.71 5.17
C LYS A 211 -19.92 6.46 4.66
N ALA A 212 -19.57 7.03 3.51
CA ALA A 212 -18.20 6.93 3.00
C ALA A 212 -17.21 7.55 3.98
N VAL A 213 -17.46 8.79 4.42
CA VAL A 213 -16.62 9.51 5.38
C VAL A 213 -16.55 8.77 6.71
N LYS A 214 -17.68 8.35 7.27
CA LYS A 214 -17.71 7.58 8.52
C LYS A 214 -16.85 6.32 8.44
N THR A 215 -16.88 5.62 7.31
CA THR A 215 -16.14 4.37 7.13
C THR A 215 -14.62 4.62 7.08
N VAL A 216 -14.16 5.74 6.51
CA VAL A 216 -12.72 6.02 6.35
C VAL A 216 -12.07 6.63 7.60
N LYS A 217 -12.83 7.30 8.48
CA LYS A 217 -12.31 8.02 9.66
C LYS A 217 -11.30 7.23 10.51
N PRO A 218 -11.56 5.97 10.91
CA PRO A 218 -10.61 5.22 11.72
C PRO A 218 -9.28 4.97 11.00
N TYR A 219 -9.31 4.76 9.70
CA TYR A 219 -8.12 4.55 8.89
C TYR A 219 -7.35 5.85 8.68
N ALA A 220 -8.06 6.96 8.46
CA ALA A 220 -7.46 8.29 8.37
C ALA A 220 -6.77 8.69 9.68
N ALA A 221 -7.33 8.31 10.83
CA ALA A 221 -6.68 8.52 12.13
C ALA A 221 -5.35 7.76 12.23
N VAL A 222 -5.30 6.51 11.79
CA VAL A 222 -4.05 5.71 11.78
C VAL A 222 -3.01 6.34 10.84
N VAL A 223 -3.42 6.75 9.63
CA VAL A 223 -2.54 7.45 8.68
C VAL A 223 -2.00 8.74 9.27
N LEU A 224 -2.86 9.55 9.89
CA LEU A 224 -2.47 10.79 10.55
C LEU A 224 -1.42 10.54 11.67
N LEU A 225 -1.60 9.51 12.47
CA LEU A 225 -0.67 9.17 13.55
C LEU A 225 0.71 8.72 13.02
N GLY A 226 0.74 8.01 11.88
CA GLY A 226 1.98 7.57 11.21
C GLY A 226 2.70 8.66 10.41
N MET A 227 2.05 9.81 10.20
CA MET A 227 2.58 10.92 9.40
C MET A 227 3.77 11.60 10.10
N PRO A 228 4.79 12.11 9.35
CA PRO A 228 5.84 12.95 9.91
C PRO A 228 5.29 14.17 10.67
N GLU A 229 5.90 14.52 11.80
CA GLU A 229 5.44 15.64 12.64
C GLU A 229 5.35 16.95 11.84
N SER A 230 6.34 17.26 11.00
CA SER A 230 6.33 18.46 10.15
C SER A 230 5.13 18.54 9.21
N TRP A 231 4.53 17.42 8.84
CA TRP A 231 3.31 17.40 8.04
C TRP A 231 2.06 17.61 8.88
N LYS A 232 2.02 17.05 10.10
CA LYS A 232 0.93 17.32 11.06
C LYS A 232 0.86 18.79 11.42
N GLU A 233 2.01 19.43 11.66
CA GLU A 233 2.12 20.87 11.88
C GLU A 233 1.59 21.69 10.69
N ARG A 234 2.00 21.34 9.47
CA ARG A 234 1.52 22.00 8.23
C ARG A 234 0.02 21.81 8.00
N LEU A 235 -0.58 20.72 8.48
CA LEU A 235 -2.03 20.50 8.46
C LEU A 235 -2.75 21.24 9.59
N GLY A 236 -2.03 21.89 10.50
CA GLY A 236 -2.62 22.61 11.65
C GLY A 236 -3.24 21.67 12.68
N VAL A 237 -2.80 20.40 12.74
CA VAL A 237 -3.35 19.42 13.69
C VAL A 237 -2.71 19.61 15.06
N GLY A 238 -3.51 19.96 16.06
CA GLY A 238 -3.03 20.18 17.44
C GLY A 238 -2.57 18.90 18.14
N GLU A 239 -1.57 19.03 19.00
CA GLU A 239 -1.00 17.92 19.79
C GLU A 239 -2.04 17.18 20.65
N GLU A 240 -3.02 17.92 21.19
CA GLU A 240 -4.11 17.34 21.99
C GLU A 240 -4.93 16.33 21.19
N LEU A 241 -5.30 16.65 19.96
CA LEU A 241 -6.03 15.74 19.07
C LEU A 241 -5.19 14.50 18.76
N ILE A 242 -3.91 14.69 18.45
CA ILE A 242 -2.96 13.58 18.19
C ILE A 242 -2.85 12.65 19.40
N ALA A 243 -2.71 13.20 20.60
CA ALA A 243 -2.61 12.42 21.84
C ALA A 243 -3.89 11.59 22.09
N ARG A 244 -5.06 12.21 21.96
CA ARG A 244 -6.36 11.56 22.14
C ARG A 244 -6.64 10.48 21.09
N LEU A 245 -6.31 10.73 19.83
CA LEU A 245 -6.42 9.72 18.76
C LEU A 245 -5.48 8.55 19.00
N ARG A 246 -4.23 8.82 19.41
CA ARG A 246 -3.25 7.77 19.74
C ARG A 246 -3.75 6.88 20.85
N GLU A 247 -4.24 7.47 21.95
CA GLU A 247 -4.83 6.72 23.06
C GLU A 247 -6.00 5.83 22.59
N ALA A 248 -6.92 6.38 21.81
CA ALA A 248 -8.08 5.66 21.30
C ALA A 248 -7.67 4.51 20.35
N VAL A 249 -6.69 4.73 19.47
CA VAL A 249 -6.16 3.70 18.55
C VAL A 249 -5.49 2.57 19.33
N VAL A 250 -4.63 2.88 20.30
CA VAL A 250 -3.93 1.87 21.12
C VAL A 250 -4.92 1.02 21.93
N ARG A 251 -6.01 1.63 22.39
CA ARG A 251 -7.07 0.93 23.14
C ARG A 251 -8.10 0.23 22.26
N GLY A 252 -8.07 0.43 20.95
CA GLY A 252 -9.08 -0.11 20.03
C GLY A 252 -10.46 0.51 20.19
N GLU A 253 -10.54 1.74 20.68
CA GLU A 253 -11.80 2.48 20.94
C GLU A 253 -12.36 3.09 19.64
N TRP A 254 -12.77 2.27 18.69
CA TRP A 254 -13.16 2.68 17.34
C TRP A 254 -14.29 3.72 17.31
N LEU A 255 -15.27 3.63 18.23
CA LEU A 255 -16.35 4.62 18.32
C LEU A 255 -15.80 6.00 18.71
N ARG A 256 -14.88 6.03 19.68
CA ARG A 256 -14.23 7.27 20.11
C ARG A 256 -13.39 7.90 18.98
N ILE A 257 -12.73 7.08 18.15
CA ILE A 257 -12.01 7.58 16.98
C ILE A 257 -12.97 8.27 16.00
N HIS A 258 -14.15 7.71 15.75
CA HIS A 258 -15.18 8.36 14.92
C HIS A 258 -15.62 9.72 15.44
N GLU A 259 -15.70 9.90 16.75
CA GLU A 259 -16.07 11.16 17.38
C GLU A 259 -14.93 12.17 17.35
N LEU A 260 -13.70 11.73 17.58
CA LEU A 260 -12.51 12.58 17.63
C LEU A 260 -12.05 13.07 16.26
N MET A 261 -12.13 12.21 15.22
CA MET A 261 -11.59 12.53 13.90
C MET A 261 -12.54 13.48 13.15
N PRO A 262 -12.14 14.72 12.82
CA PRO A 262 -12.94 15.62 12.02
C PRO A 262 -13.19 15.10 10.60
N ASP A 263 -14.37 15.40 10.03
CA ASP A 263 -14.74 14.93 8.68
C ASP A 263 -13.85 15.54 7.59
N ASP A 264 -13.57 16.83 7.69
CA ASP A 264 -12.70 17.56 6.76
C ASP A 264 -11.27 17.06 6.77
N LEU A 265 -10.73 16.76 7.96
CA LEU A 265 -9.40 16.15 8.10
C LEU A 265 -9.37 14.73 7.53
N ALA A 266 -10.40 13.91 7.77
CA ALA A 266 -10.50 12.59 7.18
C ALA A 266 -10.56 12.64 5.65
N LEU A 267 -11.32 13.59 5.09
CA LEU A 267 -11.44 13.83 3.66
C LEU A 267 -10.13 14.34 3.03
N SER A 268 -9.36 15.17 3.74
CA SER A 268 -8.07 15.64 3.24
C SER A 268 -7.03 14.51 3.10
N LEU A 269 -7.23 13.40 3.80
CA LEU A 269 -6.33 12.24 3.82
C LEU A 269 -6.86 11.03 3.03
N SER A 270 -8.00 11.17 2.34
CA SER A 270 -8.64 10.04 1.68
C SER A 270 -9.44 10.44 0.45
N LEU A 271 -9.73 9.46 -0.39
CA LEU A 271 -10.70 9.56 -1.46
C LEU A 271 -12.03 8.97 -0.96
N ALA A 272 -12.94 9.81 -0.48
CA ALA A 272 -14.20 9.34 0.12
C ALA A 272 -15.42 10.08 -0.45
N GLY A 273 -16.42 9.30 -0.89
CA GLY A 273 -17.65 9.81 -1.51
C GLY A 273 -18.31 8.78 -2.43
N SER A 274 -19.15 9.25 -3.34
CA SER A 274 -19.67 8.44 -4.45
C SER A 274 -18.54 8.08 -5.44
N GLY A 275 -18.76 7.07 -6.26
CA GLY A 275 -17.78 6.70 -7.30
C GLY A 275 -17.41 7.86 -8.22
N ALA A 276 -18.39 8.71 -8.58
CA ALA A 276 -18.16 9.89 -9.43
C ALA A 276 -17.33 10.97 -8.71
N GLU A 277 -17.62 11.25 -7.43
CA GLU A 277 -16.83 12.19 -6.63
C GLU A 277 -15.38 11.72 -6.48
N VAL A 278 -15.17 10.44 -6.18
CA VAL A 278 -13.83 9.85 -6.08
C VAL A 278 -13.09 9.92 -7.40
N ALA A 279 -13.74 9.57 -8.52
CA ALA A 279 -13.13 9.67 -9.85
C ALA A 279 -12.74 11.12 -10.19
N LYS A 280 -13.58 12.09 -9.85
CA LYS A 280 -13.26 13.50 -10.02
C LYS A 280 -12.03 13.91 -9.18
N SER A 281 -11.98 13.54 -7.90
CA SER A 281 -10.81 13.83 -7.05
C SER A 281 -9.53 13.21 -7.61
N ILE A 282 -9.61 12.01 -8.22
CA ILE A 282 -8.46 11.38 -8.88
C ILE A 282 -7.97 12.22 -10.06
N SER A 283 -8.85 12.86 -10.83
CA SER A 283 -8.42 13.71 -11.96
C SER A 283 -7.66 14.97 -11.53
N GLU A 284 -7.75 15.35 -10.27
CA GLU A 284 -7.05 16.49 -9.67
C GLU A 284 -5.66 16.12 -9.09
N LEU A 285 -5.33 14.82 -9.06
CA LEU A 285 -4.03 14.33 -8.61
C LEU A 285 -2.94 14.56 -9.67
N PRO A 286 -1.65 14.63 -9.28
CA PRO A 286 -0.52 14.80 -10.21
C PRO A 286 -0.23 13.48 -10.98
N LEU A 287 -1.16 13.12 -11.88
CA LEU A 287 -1.17 11.83 -12.59
C LEU A 287 0.06 11.59 -13.45
N GLU A 288 0.71 12.64 -13.92
CA GLU A 288 1.93 12.58 -14.75
C GLU A 288 3.16 12.14 -13.94
N LEU A 289 3.11 12.27 -12.62
CA LEU A 289 4.20 11.89 -11.71
C LEU A 289 4.08 10.46 -11.18
N MET A 290 2.95 9.77 -11.45
CA MET A 290 2.72 8.41 -10.98
C MET A 290 2.35 7.46 -12.11
N ASP A 291 2.60 6.15 -11.93
CA ASP A 291 2.33 5.11 -12.92
C ASP A 291 1.09 4.29 -12.57
N GLY A 292 0.74 4.25 -11.28
CA GLY A 292 -0.44 3.54 -10.78
C GLY A 292 -1.02 4.15 -9.52
N LEU A 293 -2.32 3.88 -9.31
CA LEU A 293 -3.07 4.24 -8.11
C LEU A 293 -3.62 2.96 -7.46
N VAL A 294 -3.31 2.78 -6.19
CA VAL A 294 -3.80 1.68 -5.36
C VAL A 294 -4.89 2.22 -4.44
N PHE A 295 -6.10 1.71 -4.61
CA PHE A 295 -7.20 2.04 -3.71
C PHE A 295 -7.02 1.26 -2.42
N GLY A 296 -6.51 1.93 -1.38
CA GLY A 296 -6.29 1.38 -0.06
C GLY A 296 -7.58 1.20 0.72
N GLY A 297 -7.57 0.26 1.67
CA GLY A 297 -8.74 0.01 2.52
C GLY A 297 -9.24 1.27 3.26
N PRO A 298 -10.52 1.29 3.67
CA PRO A 298 -11.48 0.18 3.76
C PRO A 298 -12.29 -0.11 2.49
N LEU A 299 -12.13 0.63 1.40
CA LEU A 299 -12.90 0.63 0.16
C LEU A 299 -14.36 1.07 0.31
N GLY A 300 -14.87 1.18 1.52
CA GLY A 300 -16.23 1.55 1.85
C GLY A 300 -16.97 0.48 2.65
N PRO A 301 -18.26 0.73 3.00
CA PRO A 301 -19.07 -0.23 3.76
C PRO A 301 -19.29 -1.55 3.01
N TYR A 302 -19.23 -1.53 1.68
CA TYR A 302 -19.46 -2.67 0.79
C TYR A 302 -18.33 -2.80 -0.24
N PRO A 303 -17.16 -3.41 0.12
CA PRO A 303 -15.95 -3.40 -0.72
C PRO A 303 -16.17 -3.89 -2.16
N ARG A 304 -16.92 -4.98 -2.37
CA ARG A 304 -17.22 -5.48 -3.72
C ARG A 304 -17.95 -4.45 -4.58
N ARG A 305 -18.94 -3.76 -4.01
CA ARG A 305 -19.69 -2.70 -4.70
C ARG A 305 -18.79 -1.52 -5.00
N ALA A 306 -17.98 -1.11 -4.03
CA ALA A 306 -17.01 -0.03 -4.18
C ALA A 306 -16.02 -0.30 -5.33
N ILE A 307 -15.44 -1.50 -5.40
CA ILE A 307 -14.55 -1.91 -6.51
C ILE A 307 -15.25 -1.76 -7.86
N SER A 308 -16.53 -2.15 -7.95
CA SER A 308 -17.29 -2.05 -9.21
C SER A 308 -17.67 -0.61 -9.57
N GLU A 309 -18.08 0.18 -8.60
CA GLU A 309 -18.45 1.58 -8.79
C GLU A 309 -17.25 2.45 -9.17
N LEU A 310 -16.10 2.25 -8.51
CA LEU A 310 -14.85 2.92 -8.86
C LEU A 310 -14.45 2.68 -10.31
N MET A 311 -14.37 1.43 -10.74
CA MET A 311 -13.94 1.13 -12.11
C MET A 311 -14.91 1.68 -13.14
N ARG A 312 -16.23 1.68 -12.87
CA ARG A 312 -17.22 2.30 -13.75
C ARG A 312 -16.96 3.79 -13.89
N ALA A 313 -16.86 4.51 -12.76
CA ALA A 313 -16.64 5.95 -12.76
C ALA A 313 -15.31 6.35 -13.41
N LEU A 314 -14.24 5.57 -13.19
CA LEU A 314 -12.95 5.78 -13.85
C LEU A 314 -13.03 5.53 -15.36
N SER A 315 -13.79 4.52 -15.79
CA SER A 315 -13.98 4.24 -17.22
C SER A 315 -14.77 5.34 -17.94
N GLU A 316 -15.74 5.94 -17.25
CA GLU A 316 -16.50 7.09 -17.73
C GLU A 316 -15.62 8.34 -17.85
N LEU A 317 -14.76 8.59 -16.86
CA LEU A 317 -13.92 9.78 -16.80
C LEU A 317 -12.72 9.73 -17.76
N PHE A 318 -12.01 8.60 -17.81
CA PHE A 318 -10.75 8.45 -18.56
C PHE A 318 -10.91 7.77 -19.93
N GLY A 319 -12.15 7.45 -20.34
CA GLY A 319 -12.40 6.63 -21.53
C GLY A 319 -12.07 5.16 -21.29
N LYS A 320 -12.53 4.25 -22.17
CA LYS A 320 -12.41 2.79 -22.02
C LYS A 320 -11.19 2.37 -21.19
N GLY A 321 -11.48 1.69 -20.11
CA GLY A 321 -10.60 1.33 -19.01
C GLY A 321 -9.15 0.94 -19.33
N PRO A 322 -8.31 0.68 -18.32
CA PRO A 322 -6.87 0.50 -18.51
C PRO A 322 -6.62 -0.51 -19.64
N ARG A 323 -5.90 -0.08 -20.68
CA ARG A 323 -5.44 -1.00 -21.73
C ARG A 323 -4.49 -1.98 -21.05
N VAL A 324 -4.83 -3.24 -21.11
CA VAL A 324 -3.98 -4.38 -20.76
C VAL A 324 -2.65 -4.30 -21.49
#